data_daeec6de0d133b89b2a02e8d8611e9a1
#
_entry.id   daeec6de0d133b89b2a02e8d8611e9a1
#
_cell.length_a   1.000
_cell.length_b   1.000
_cell.length_c   1.000
_cell.angle_alpha   90.00
_cell.angle_beta   90.00
_cell.angle_gamma   90.00
#
_symmetry.space_group_name_H-M   'P 1'
#
loop_
_entity.id
_entity.type
_entity.pdbx_description
1 polymer ?
#
loop_
_entity_poly.entity_id
_entity_poly.type
_entity_poly.pdbx_seq_one_letter_code
_entity_poly.pdbx_strand_id
1 'polypeptide(L)'
;MNIKKLILVTLLLSFIYCEQTKKQKFVLEINNFQTDIEGKKTDLYQLKNEKIEVYITNYGARIVSLLSPDREGIMGDVVLGFKSIADYQKAKTPYHGCLIGRYGNRIAKGKFKLNGATYELPINNNENHLHGGPDGFHNQVWEVIAVNQNSIVMTYVSKDGEMGYPGNLTVEVTYAVNGNELSIAYKAKTDKATPVNLTNHAFFNLAGEAKGSINDHLLMINASHFTPVDEGLIPLGEIQSVEDSPFDFRRAKTIGRDLNQQVSDIQLSRGGGYDHNFVLDKESQGSMSFAARVVDPKSGRQMDIFTEEPGMQFYGGNFMDGSDVGKYGTKFEYRASFALETQHYPDSPNQPKFPSTILNPGETYQTKSIYKFSNSK
;
A
#
# COMPACT_ATOMS: atom_id res chain seq x y z
N MET A 1 -12.55 80.95 -34.03
CA MET A 1 -12.42 79.69 -34.77
C MET A 1 -11.95 78.63 -33.78
N ASN A 2 -12.91 77.85 -33.26
CA ASN A 2 -12.69 76.92 -32.13
C ASN A 2 -12.38 75.49 -32.63
N ILE A 3 -11.21 74.99 -32.27
CA ILE A 3 -10.82 73.57 -32.51
C ILE A 3 -11.16 72.75 -31.25
N LYS A 4 -12.20 71.94 -31.34
CA LYS A 4 -12.54 70.97 -30.29
C LYS A 4 -11.54 69.84 -30.35
N LYS A 5 -10.79 69.61 -29.24
CA LYS A 5 -9.98 68.41 -29.01
C LYS A 5 -10.89 67.28 -28.65
N LEU A 6 -10.89 66.22 -29.46
CA LEU A 6 -11.54 64.96 -29.22
C LEU A 6 -10.58 64.06 -28.37
N ILE A 7 -10.92 63.85 -27.12
CA ILE A 7 -10.18 62.92 -26.23
C ILE A 7 -10.78 61.54 -26.45
N LEU A 8 -9.99 60.62 -27.04
CA LEU A 8 -10.32 59.18 -27.18
C LEU A 8 -9.93 58.45 -25.89
N VAL A 9 -10.91 58.11 -25.09
CA VAL A 9 -10.69 57.25 -23.90
C VAL A 9 -10.74 55.80 -24.32
N THR A 10 -9.58 55.15 -24.42
CA THR A 10 -9.44 53.73 -24.65
C THR A 10 -9.66 53.00 -23.33
N LEU A 11 -10.82 52.36 -23.15
CA LEU A 11 -11.08 51.44 -22.05
C LEU A 11 -10.31 50.14 -22.32
N LEU A 12 -9.23 49.91 -21.59
CA LEU A 12 -8.61 48.57 -21.50
C LEU A 12 -9.48 47.69 -20.60
N LEU A 13 -10.31 46.85 -21.21
CA LEU A 13 -10.95 45.71 -20.55
C LEU A 13 -9.89 44.62 -20.33
N SER A 14 -9.30 44.60 -19.14
CA SER A 14 -8.52 43.48 -18.67
C SER A 14 -9.48 42.29 -18.39
N PHE A 15 -9.55 41.38 -19.32
CA PHE A 15 -10.16 40.08 -19.09
C PHE A 15 -9.29 39.33 -18.06
N ILE A 16 -9.71 39.33 -16.79
CA ILE A 16 -9.21 38.41 -15.80
C ILE A 16 -9.80 37.05 -16.19
N TYR A 17 -9.00 36.25 -16.90
CA TYR A 17 -9.28 34.84 -17.13
C TYR A 17 -9.08 34.14 -15.79
N CYS A 18 -10.16 34.03 -15.04
CA CYS A 18 -10.21 33.15 -13.87
C CYS A 18 -10.20 31.72 -14.43
N GLU A 19 -9.03 31.13 -14.53
CA GLU A 19 -8.87 29.70 -14.77
C GLU A 19 -9.52 28.98 -13.59
N GLN A 20 -10.81 28.64 -13.73
CA GLN A 20 -11.46 27.69 -12.82
C GLN A 20 -10.69 26.37 -12.95
N THR A 21 -9.75 26.15 -12.05
CA THR A 21 -9.19 24.81 -11.83
C THR A 21 -10.35 23.84 -11.68
N LYS A 22 -10.59 23.05 -12.71
CA LYS A 22 -11.62 21.99 -12.69
C LYS A 22 -11.27 21.09 -11.52
N LYS A 23 -11.98 21.22 -10.40
CA LYS A 23 -11.92 20.25 -9.31
C LYS A 23 -12.13 18.88 -9.96
N GLN A 24 -11.18 17.99 -9.83
CA GLN A 24 -11.31 16.63 -10.32
C GLN A 24 -12.58 16.04 -9.68
N LYS A 25 -13.58 15.71 -10.51
CA LYS A 25 -14.87 15.24 -10.00
C LYS A 25 -14.61 13.88 -9.37
N PHE A 26 -14.94 13.71 -8.09
CA PHE A 26 -14.92 12.42 -7.43
C PHE A 26 -15.82 11.42 -8.19
N VAL A 27 -15.33 10.22 -8.48
CA VAL A 27 -15.88 9.35 -9.53
C VAL A 27 -16.43 8.03 -8.98
N LEU A 28 -16.32 7.76 -7.66
CA LEU A 28 -16.81 6.50 -7.11
C LEU A 28 -18.33 6.52 -6.94
N GLU A 29 -18.98 5.53 -7.53
CA GLU A 29 -20.41 5.26 -7.38
C GLU A 29 -20.58 3.98 -6.55
N ILE A 30 -21.30 4.06 -5.43
CA ILE A 30 -21.49 2.94 -4.48
C ILE A 30 -22.05 1.70 -5.21
N ASN A 31 -23.00 1.88 -6.11
CA ASN A 31 -23.63 0.79 -6.85
C ASN A 31 -22.63 -0.07 -7.64
N ASN A 32 -21.49 0.48 -8.06
CA ASN A 32 -20.45 -0.27 -8.79
C ASN A 32 -19.67 -1.24 -7.88
N PHE A 33 -19.85 -1.11 -6.56
CA PHE A 33 -19.23 -1.98 -5.56
C PHE A 33 -20.23 -2.94 -4.91
N GLN A 34 -21.51 -2.82 -5.27
CA GLN A 34 -22.59 -3.68 -4.76
C GLN A 34 -22.83 -4.84 -5.71
N THR A 35 -22.30 -6.00 -5.38
CA THR A 35 -22.52 -7.24 -6.15
C THR A 35 -22.54 -8.43 -5.18
N ASP A 36 -22.95 -9.59 -5.71
CA ASP A 36 -22.87 -10.85 -4.99
C ASP A 36 -21.73 -11.69 -5.57
N ILE A 37 -20.85 -12.14 -4.68
CA ILE A 37 -19.75 -13.06 -5.00
C ILE A 37 -19.93 -14.29 -4.13
N GLU A 38 -20.30 -15.40 -4.72
CA GLU A 38 -20.50 -16.71 -4.05
C GLU A 38 -21.44 -16.61 -2.83
N GLY A 39 -22.54 -15.87 -2.97
CA GLY A 39 -23.53 -15.67 -1.92
C GLY A 39 -23.17 -14.64 -0.85
N LYS A 40 -22.04 -13.93 -1.01
CA LYS A 40 -21.60 -12.85 -0.13
C LYS A 40 -21.73 -11.50 -0.83
N LYS A 41 -22.34 -10.53 -0.15
CA LYS A 41 -22.54 -9.17 -0.71
C LYS A 41 -21.31 -8.31 -0.48
N THR A 42 -20.88 -7.64 -1.54
CA THR A 42 -19.86 -6.59 -1.47
C THR A 42 -20.52 -5.21 -1.36
N ASP A 43 -19.79 -4.25 -0.82
CA ASP A 43 -20.21 -2.85 -0.71
C ASP A 43 -19.01 -1.90 -0.64
N LEU A 44 -19.28 -0.60 -0.70
CA LEU A 44 -18.30 0.47 -0.54
C LEU A 44 -18.66 1.33 0.68
N TYR A 45 -17.72 1.46 1.59
CA TYR A 45 -17.86 2.19 2.85
C TYR A 45 -17.00 3.45 2.85
N GLN A 46 -17.55 4.56 3.29
CA GLN A 46 -16.84 5.82 3.45
C GLN A 46 -16.52 6.06 4.91
N LEU A 47 -15.24 6.22 5.23
CA LEU A 47 -14.77 6.74 6.52
C LEU A 47 -14.30 8.18 6.31
N LYS A 48 -14.74 9.09 7.14
CA LYS A 48 -14.49 10.51 6.88
C LYS A 48 -14.48 11.35 8.14
N ASN A 49 -13.61 12.35 8.11
CA ASN A 49 -13.61 13.47 9.05
C ASN A 49 -13.27 14.78 8.30
N GLU A 50 -12.92 15.83 9.02
CA GLU A 50 -12.60 17.14 8.44
C GLU A 50 -11.23 17.18 7.69
N LYS A 51 -10.37 16.16 7.87
CA LYS A 51 -8.98 16.15 7.38
C LYS A 51 -8.75 15.20 6.23
N ILE A 52 -9.29 13.99 6.32
CA ILE A 52 -9.12 12.92 5.32
C ILE A 52 -10.43 12.18 5.07
N GLU A 53 -10.54 11.58 3.92
CA GLU A 53 -11.68 10.80 3.49
C GLU A 53 -11.18 9.51 2.84
N VAL A 54 -11.65 8.35 3.29
CA VAL A 54 -11.19 7.03 2.86
C VAL A 54 -12.38 6.19 2.42
N TYR A 55 -12.26 5.56 1.26
CA TYR A 55 -13.26 4.63 0.74
C TYR A 55 -12.69 3.22 0.79
N ILE A 56 -13.44 2.31 1.38
CA ILE A 56 -13.03 0.92 1.61
C ILE A 56 -14.12 -0.02 1.11
N THR A 57 -13.76 -1.05 0.36
CA THR A 57 -14.66 -2.15 0.02
C THR A 57 -14.33 -3.39 0.85
N ASN A 58 -15.35 -4.16 1.20
CA ASN A 58 -15.16 -5.45 1.87
C ASN A 58 -14.69 -6.57 0.92
N TYR A 59 -14.58 -6.33 -0.38
CA TYR A 59 -13.88 -7.23 -1.31
C TYR A 59 -12.38 -7.04 -1.17
N GLY A 60 -11.70 -8.01 -0.55
CA GLY A 60 -10.27 -7.94 -0.21
C GLY A 60 -9.95 -6.94 0.90
N ALA A 61 -10.93 -6.45 1.66
CA ALA A 61 -10.77 -5.40 2.66
C ALA A 61 -9.94 -4.22 2.13
N ARG A 62 -10.26 -3.71 0.92
CA ARG A 62 -9.44 -2.80 0.12
C ARG A 62 -9.67 -1.34 0.44
N ILE A 63 -8.60 -0.58 0.53
CA ILE A 63 -8.64 0.88 0.37
C ILE A 63 -8.78 1.17 -1.12
N VAL A 64 -9.92 1.74 -1.51
CA VAL A 64 -10.24 2.07 -2.91
C VAL A 64 -9.76 3.48 -3.25
N SER A 65 -9.87 4.41 -2.29
CA SER A 65 -9.54 5.82 -2.44
C SER A 65 -9.17 6.41 -1.09
N LEU A 66 -8.23 7.33 -1.09
CA LEU A 66 -7.88 8.14 0.07
C LEU A 66 -7.64 9.59 -0.37
N LEU A 67 -8.52 10.47 0.08
CA LEU A 67 -8.42 11.90 -0.20
C LEU A 67 -7.68 12.62 0.93
N SER A 68 -6.64 13.35 0.56
CA SER A 68 -5.84 14.17 1.48
C SER A 68 -5.63 15.57 0.87
N PRO A 69 -5.67 16.66 1.67
CA PRO A 69 -5.44 18.00 1.16
C PRO A 69 -3.97 18.22 0.80
N ASP A 70 -3.72 19.02 -0.24
CA ASP A 70 -2.41 19.57 -0.54
C ASP A 70 -2.14 20.84 0.28
N ARG A 71 -1.02 21.51 0.03
CA ARG A 71 -0.63 22.76 0.73
C ARG A 71 -1.61 23.92 0.55
N GLU A 72 -2.45 23.86 -0.48
CA GLU A 72 -3.49 24.85 -0.78
C GLU A 72 -4.87 24.44 -0.22
N GLY A 73 -4.93 23.27 0.44
CA GLY A 73 -6.15 22.70 1.00
C GLY A 73 -7.02 21.97 -0.04
N ILE A 74 -6.49 21.74 -1.26
CA ILE A 74 -7.23 21.03 -2.31
C ILE A 74 -7.12 19.52 -2.08
N MET A 75 -8.29 18.87 -1.86
CA MET A 75 -8.37 17.42 -1.70
C MET A 75 -7.96 16.71 -2.98
N GLY A 76 -7.04 15.75 -2.88
CA GLY A 76 -6.61 14.89 -3.96
C GLY A 76 -6.59 13.43 -3.54
N ASP A 77 -6.98 12.54 -4.45
CA ASP A 77 -6.93 11.10 -4.22
C ASP A 77 -5.51 10.58 -4.42
N VAL A 78 -4.92 10.07 -3.36
CA VAL A 78 -3.50 9.65 -3.34
C VAL A 78 -3.32 8.13 -3.44
N VAL A 79 -4.40 7.35 -3.63
CA VAL A 79 -4.36 5.89 -3.75
C VAL A 79 -4.81 5.46 -5.15
N LEU A 80 -4.03 4.62 -5.82
CA LEU A 80 -4.42 4.00 -7.07
C LEU A 80 -5.45 2.90 -6.82
N GLY A 81 -6.51 2.89 -7.62
CA GLY A 81 -7.60 1.91 -7.48
C GLY A 81 -8.53 1.91 -8.70
N PHE A 82 -9.57 1.11 -8.62
CA PHE A 82 -10.54 0.96 -9.71
C PHE A 82 -11.93 1.45 -9.28
N LYS A 83 -12.80 1.66 -10.25
CA LYS A 83 -14.13 2.24 -10.03
C LYS A 83 -15.25 1.20 -9.79
N SER A 84 -14.93 -0.09 -9.85
CA SER A 84 -15.89 -1.18 -9.63
C SER A 84 -15.23 -2.47 -9.15
N ILE A 85 -16.00 -3.37 -8.53
CA ILE A 85 -15.54 -4.74 -8.20
C ILE A 85 -15.11 -5.48 -9.46
N ALA A 86 -15.86 -5.36 -10.55
CA ALA A 86 -15.54 -6.02 -11.82
C ALA A 86 -14.18 -5.58 -12.40
N ASP A 87 -13.78 -4.32 -12.18
CA ASP A 87 -12.48 -3.85 -12.62
C ASP A 87 -11.35 -4.42 -11.74
N TYR A 88 -11.55 -4.54 -10.41
CA TYR A 88 -10.62 -5.23 -9.52
C TYR A 88 -10.42 -6.69 -9.90
N GLN A 89 -11.49 -7.40 -10.27
CA GLN A 89 -11.42 -8.82 -10.68
C GLN A 89 -10.69 -9.02 -12.02
N LYS A 90 -10.66 -8.00 -12.88
CA LYS A 90 -10.00 -8.03 -14.20
C LYS A 90 -8.58 -7.46 -14.18
N ALA A 91 -8.20 -6.78 -13.10
CA ALA A 91 -6.92 -6.12 -13.00
C ALA A 91 -5.77 -7.13 -13.18
N LYS A 92 -4.75 -6.74 -13.95
CA LYS A 92 -3.53 -7.52 -14.12
C LYS A 92 -2.77 -7.62 -12.80
N THR A 93 -2.77 -6.54 -12.01
CA THR A 93 -2.21 -6.49 -10.66
C THR A 93 -3.35 -6.57 -9.64
N PRO A 94 -3.64 -7.74 -9.04
CA PRO A 94 -4.83 -7.91 -8.20
C PRO A 94 -4.73 -7.26 -6.82
N TYR A 95 -3.56 -6.70 -6.47
CA TYR A 95 -3.24 -6.30 -5.10
C TYR A 95 -3.55 -4.84 -4.76
N HIS A 96 -4.14 -4.06 -5.67
CA HIS A 96 -4.45 -2.64 -5.42
C HIS A 96 -5.29 -2.43 -4.16
N GLY A 97 -4.68 -1.83 -3.13
CA GLY A 97 -5.30 -1.40 -1.88
C GLY A 97 -5.70 -2.50 -0.90
N CYS A 98 -5.56 -3.79 -1.25
CA CYS A 98 -6.11 -4.89 -0.49
C CYS A 98 -5.31 -5.22 0.79
N LEU A 99 -5.99 -5.92 1.70
CA LEU A 99 -5.34 -6.66 2.76
C LEU A 99 -4.71 -7.93 2.18
N ILE A 100 -3.43 -8.12 2.44
CA ILE A 100 -2.65 -9.28 2.03
C ILE A 100 -2.59 -10.28 3.19
N GLY A 101 -2.84 -11.52 2.88
CA GLY A 101 -2.78 -12.68 3.78
C GLY A 101 -3.18 -13.98 3.04
N ARG A 102 -2.99 -15.17 3.67
CA ARG A 102 -2.56 -15.38 5.04
C ARG A 102 -1.11 -14.93 5.29
N TYR A 103 -0.25 -14.97 4.25
CA TYR A 103 1.15 -14.59 4.33
C TYR A 103 1.49 -13.53 3.27
N GLY A 104 1.80 -12.34 3.73
CA GLY A 104 2.28 -11.23 2.90
C GLY A 104 3.69 -11.47 2.39
N ASN A 105 3.97 -10.99 1.16
CA ASN A 105 5.19 -11.22 0.43
C ASN A 105 5.41 -12.72 0.09
N ARG A 106 6.65 -13.17 -0.10
CA ARG A 106 6.97 -14.47 -0.70
C ARG A 106 7.28 -15.55 0.33
N ILE A 107 6.96 -16.81 -0.06
CA ILE A 107 7.49 -18.05 0.53
C ILE A 107 8.18 -18.82 -0.58
N ALA A 108 9.46 -19.10 -0.40
CA ALA A 108 10.33 -19.76 -1.37
C ALA A 108 9.74 -21.11 -1.84
N LYS A 109 9.62 -21.28 -3.16
CA LYS A 109 9.11 -22.50 -3.81
C LYS A 109 7.76 -22.97 -3.27
N GLY A 110 7.00 -22.06 -2.65
CA GLY A 110 5.71 -22.39 -2.02
C GLY A 110 5.82 -23.46 -0.93
N LYS A 111 6.92 -23.57 -0.21
CA LYS A 111 7.13 -24.63 0.77
C LYS A 111 7.69 -24.11 2.08
N PHE A 112 7.21 -24.67 3.19
CA PHE A 112 7.81 -24.47 4.50
C PHE A 112 7.65 -25.70 5.38
N LYS A 113 8.49 -25.82 6.42
CA LYS A 113 8.39 -26.88 7.43
C LYS A 113 7.86 -26.31 8.74
N LEU A 114 6.89 -27.00 9.33
CA LEU A 114 6.33 -26.63 10.63
C LEU A 114 5.98 -27.90 11.41
N ASN A 115 6.47 -28.02 12.65
CA ASN A 115 6.20 -29.17 13.55
C ASN A 115 6.46 -30.54 12.89
N GLY A 116 7.55 -30.65 12.11
CA GLY A 116 7.96 -31.90 11.45
C GLY A 116 7.21 -32.21 10.14
N ALA A 117 6.16 -31.48 9.79
CA ALA A 117 5.45 -31.59 8.53
C ALA A 117 5.95 -30.59 7.49
N THR A 118 5.91 -30.96 6.22
CA THR A 118 6.15 -30.05 5.09
C THR A 118 4.79 -29.62 4.53
N TYR A 119 4.60 -28.32 4.37
CA TYR A 119 3.42 -27.74 3.75
C TYR A 119 3.78 -27.21 2.36
N GLU A 120 2.90 -27.47 1.39
CA GLU A 120 3.02 -27.03 0.02
C GLU A 120 1.90 -26.04 -0.31
N LEU A 121 2.29 -24.87 -0.82
CA LEU A 121 1.40 -23.78 -1.16
C LEU A 121 1.35 -23.61 -2.68
N PRO A 122 0.23 -23.15 -3.28
CA PRO A 122 0.15 -22.87 -4.70
C PRO A 122 1.21 -21.86 -5.15
N ILE A 123 1.83 -22.13 -6.28
CA ILE A 123 2.79 -21.23 -6.92
C ILE A 123 2.03 -20.24 -7.78
N ASN A 124 2.26 -18.93 -7.57
CA ASN A 124 1.61 -17.85 -8.30
C ASN A 124 2.54 -16.68 -8.70
N ASN A 125 3.86 -16.84 -8.43
CA ASN A 125 4.85 -15.84 -8.82
C ASN A 125 6.17 -16.54 -9.18
N ASN A 126 6.40 -16.80 -10.47
CA ASN A 126 7.50 -17.64 -10.97
C ASN A 126 7.50 -19.01 -10.25
N GLU A 127 8.54 -19.31 -9.46
CA GLU A 127 8.65 -20.55 -8.68
C GLU A 127 8.17 -20.39 -7.23
N ASN A 128 7.65 -19.22 -6.84
CA ASN A 128 7.36 -18.88 -5.46
C ASN A 128 5.86 -18.69 -5.21
N HIS A 129 5.48 -18.80 -3.96
CA HIS A 129 4.17 -18.39 -3.46
C HIS A 129 4.25 -16.92 -3.06
N LEU A 130 3.28 -16.10 -3.47
CA LEU A 130 3.23 -14.67 -3.23
C LEU A 130 1.86 -14.27 -2.65
N HIS A 131 1.86 -13.42 -1.63
CA HIS A 131 0.71 -12.72 -1.09
C HIS A 131 -0.49 -13.61 -0.73
N GLY A 132 -0.21 -14.79 -0.16
CA GLY A 132 -1.25 -15.73 0.26
C GLY A 132 -1.82 -16.60 -0.88
N GLY A 133 -1.21 -16.54 -2.08
CA GLY A 133 -1.55 -17.39 -3.23
C GLY A 133 -2.54 -16.75 -4.20
N PRO A 134 -2.92 -17.50 -5.25
CA PRO A 134 -3.78 -16.98 -6.32
C PRO A 134 -5.17 -16.56 -5.83
N ASP A 135 -5.66 -17.17 -4.76
CA ASP A 135 -6.96 -16.87 -4.15
C ASP A 135 -6.79 -16.52 -2.65
N GLY A 136 -5.80 -15.68 -2.35
CA GLY A 136 -5.55 -15.17 -1.01
C GLY A 136 -6.60 -14.15 -0.54
N PHE A 137 -6.33 -13.49 0.56
CA PHE A 137 -7.26 -12.56 1.24
C PHE A 137 -7.71 -11.39 0.35
N HIS A 138 -6.93 -11.04 -0.64
CA HIS A 138 -7.25 -9.99 -1.63
C HIS A 138 -8.45 -10.32 -2.52
N ASN A 139 -8.82 -11.60 -2.68
CA ASN A 139 -9.97 -12.05 -3.46
C ASN A 139 -11.18 -12.43 -2.61
N GLN A 140 -11.07 -12.36 -1.28
CA GLN A 140 -12.13 -12.77 -0.38
C GLN A 140 -13.12 -11.63 -0.10
N VAL A 141 -14.40 -11.97 0.06
CA VAL A 141 -15.39 -11.05 0.59
C VAL A 141 -15.40 -11.15 2.12
N TRP A 142 -15.03 -10.07 2.77
CA TRP A 142 -14.97 -9.96 4.22
C TRP A 142 -16.34 -9.61 4.80
N GLU A 143 -16.67 -10.18 5.94
CA GLU A 143 -17.86 -9.83 6.70
C GLU A 143 -17.63 -8.51 7.45
N VAL A 144 -18.53 -7.55 7.28
CA VAL A 144 -18.51 -6.29 8.03
C VAL A 144 -19.25 -6.48 9.33
N ILE A 145 -18.54 -6.46 10.46
CA ILE A 145 -19.11 -6.67 11.80
C ILE A 145 -19.45 -5.37 12.51
N ALA A 146 -18.81 -4.27 12.16
CA ALA A 146 -19.15 -2.94 12.66
C ALA A 146 -18.71 -1.85 11.67
N VAL A 147 -19.52 -0.83 11.52
CA VAL A 147 -19.17 0.37 10.75
C VAL A 147 -19.81 1.61 11.36
N ASN A 148 -19.03 2.70 11.39
CA ASN A 148 -19.51 4.03 11.77
C ASN A 148 -18.82 5.09 10.87
N GLN A 149 -19.03 6.37 11.16
CA GLN A 149 -18.52 7.46 10.33
C GLN A 149 -16.99 7.45 10.19
N ASN A 150 -16.25 6.96 11.16
CA ASN A 150 -14.79 7.06 11.20
C ASN A 150 -14.08 5.71 11.36
N SER A 151 -14.79 4.59 11.41
CA SER A 151 -14.17 3.26 11.48
C SER A 151 -15.02 2.17 10.85
N ILE A 152 -14.35 1.12 10.37
CA ILE A 152 -14.95 -0.14 9.91
C ILE A 152 -14.15 -1.30 10.47
N VAL A 153 -14.87 -2.33 10.94
CA VAL A 153 -14.30 -3.59 11.41
C VAL A 153 -14.82 -4.70 10.51
N MET A 154 -13.90 -5.46 9.93
CA MET A 154 -14.22 -6.58 9.05
C MET A 154 -13.54 -7.85 9.56
N THR A 155 -14.17 -8.99 9.33
CA THR A 155 -13.64 -10.32 9.71
C THR A 155 -13.66 -11.28 8.54
N TYR A 156 -12.72 -12.21 8.55
CA TYR A 156 -12.64 -13.33 7.61
C TYR A 156 -12.14 -14.59 8.33
N VAL A 157 -12.72 -15.72 8.01
CA VAL A 157 -12.26 -17.04 8.49
C VAL A 157 -11.63 -17.80 7.33
N SER A 158 -10.29 -17.85 7.34
CA SER A 158 -9.50 -18.65 6.42
C SER A 158 -9.45 -20.09 6.96
N LYS A 159 -10.06 -21.04 6.24
CA LYS A 159 -10.22 -22.43 6.70
C LYS A 159 -8.92 -23.22 6.65
N ASP A 160 -8.85 -24.30 7.44
CA ASP A 160 -7.73 -25.26 7.39
C ASP A 160 -7.55 -25.78 5.97
N GLY A 161 -6.34 -25.68 5.44
CA GLY A 161 -5.99 -26.06 4.07
C GLY A 161 -6.24 -24.99 3.00
N GLU A 162 -6.83 -23.85 3.32
CA GLU A 162 -6.97 -22.75 2.36
C GLU A 162 -5.60 -22.30 1.84
N MET A 163 -5.43 -22.27 0.52
CA MET A 163 -4.13 -22.04 -0.14
C MET A 163 -2.96 -22.89 0.43
N GLY A 164 -3.27 -24.09 1.01
CA GLY A 164 -2.28 -25.01 1.58
C GLY A 164 -1.85 -24.71 3.02
N TYR A 165 -2.34 -23.64 3.64
CA TYR A 165 -1.96 -23.27 5.00
C TYR A 165 -2.70 -24.11 6.05
N PRO A 166 -2.00 -24.55 7.14
CA PRO A 166 -2.63 -25.30 8.22
C PRO A 166 -3.48 -24.41 9.14
N GLY A 167 -4.55 -25.01 9.65
CA GLY A 167 -5.41 -24.45 10.69
C GLY A 167 -6.45 -23.45 10.19
N ASN A 168 -7.55 -23.35 10.93
CA ASN A 168 -8.51 -22.29 10.76
C ASN A 168 -7.94 -21.01 11.37
N LEU A 169 -7.88 -19.93 10.58
CA LEU A 169 -7.43 -18.62 11.02
C LEU A 169 -8.60 -17.64 10.97
N THR A 170 -9.04 -17.14 12.11
CA THR A 170 -9.98 -16.03 12.20
C THR A 170 -9.19 -14.73 12.21
N VAL A 171 -9.46 -13.86 11.25
CA VAL A 171 -8.79 -12.56 11.12
C VAL A 171 -9.81 -11.45 11.29
N GLU A 172 -9.45 -10.42 12.03
CA GLU A 172 -10.15 -9.16 12.15
C GLU A 172 -9.24 -8.03 11.67
N VAL A 173 -9.77 -7.13 10.86
CA VAL A 173 -9.12 -5.89 10.48
C VAL A 173 -9.99 -4.71 10.85
N THR A 174 -9.37 -3.70 11.46
CA THR A 174 -10.01 -2.42 11.76
C THR A 174 -9.32 -1.30 11.00
N TYR A 175 -10.07 -0.58 10.18
CA TYR A 175 -9.66 0.69 9.61
C TYR A 175 -10.31 1.81 10.40
N ALA A 176 -9.53 2.81 10.80
CA ALA A 176 -10.08 3.96 11.51
C ALA A 176 -9.38 5.26 11.10
N VAL A 177 -10.17 6.33 10.95
CA VAL A 177 -9.68 7.68 10.69
C VAL A 177 -9.79 8.52 11.96
N ASN A 178 -8.69 9.16 12.36
CA ASN A 178 -8.62 10.04 13.50
C ASN A 178 -7.75 11.26 13.19
N GLY A 179 -8.35 12.45 13.15
CA GLY A 179 -7.67 13.65 12.67
C GLY A 179 -7.15 13.43 11.25
N ASN A 180 -5.85 13.54 11.03
CA ASN A 180 -5.18 13.32 9.75
C ASN A 180 -4.53 11.92 9.63
N GLU A 181 -4.97 10.96 10.42
CA GLU A 181 -4.40 9.62 10.48
C GLU A 181 -5.42 8.57 10.00
N LEU A 182 -4.95 7.65 9.14
CA LEU A 182 -5.59 6.37 8.88
C LEU A 182 -4.82 5.30 9.63
N SER A 183 -5.45 4.62 10.56
CA SER A 183 -4.89 3.45 11.22
C SER A 183 -5.46 2.16 10.66
N ILE A 184 -4.61 1.14 10.53
CA ILE A 184 -4.97 -0.22 10.15
C ILE A 184 -4.47 -1.13 11.26
N ALA A 185 -5.39 -1.79 11.96
CA ALA A 185 -5.07 -2.73 13.02
C ALA A 185 -5.55 -4.14 12.64
N TYR A 186 -4.70 -5.11 12.85
CA TYR A 186 -4.97 -6.52 12.57
C TYR A 186 -5.00 -7.31 13.88
N LYS A 187 -5.88 -8.29 13.93
CA LYS A 187 -5.93 -9.29 14.99
C LYS A 187 -6.27 -10.64 14.39
N ALA A 188 -5.54 -11.69 14.80
CA ALA A 188 -5.85 -13.03 14.33
C ALA A 188 -5.64 -14.08 15.43
N LYS A 189 -6.42 -15.19 15.32
CA LYS A 189 -6.33 -16.37 16.17
C LYS A 189 -6.45 -17.62 15.32
N THR A 190 -5.77 -18.68 15.73
CA THR A 190 -5.78 -19.96 15.03
C THR A 190 -6.06 -21.11 15.98
N ASP A 191 -6.57 -22.22 15.43
CA ASP A 191 -6.74 -23.49 16.13
C ASP A 191 -5.58 -24.49 15.90
N LYS A 192 -4.63 -24.16 14.97
CA LYS A 192 -3.46 -24.96 14.65
C LYS A 192 -2.29 -24.04 14.31
N ALA A 193 -1.06 -24.42 14.66
CA ALA A 193 0.12 -23.61 14.34
C ALA A 193 0.18 -23.32 12.82
N THR A 194 0.38 -22.04 12.47
CA THR A 194 0.36 -21.57 11.08
C THR A 194 1.19 -20.29 10.94
N PRO A 195 1.87 -20.08 9.79
CA PRO A 195 2.50 -18.78 9.53
C PRO A 195 1.46 -17.72 9.22
N VAL A 196 1.63 -16.53 9.82
CA VAL A 196 0.77 -15.35 9.61
C VAL A 196 1.66 -14.12 9.39
N ASN A 197 1.41 -13.41 8.31
CA ASN A 197 2.06 -12.12 8.01
C ASN A 197 1.04 -11.26 7.26
N LEU A 198 0.40 -10.33 7.94
CA LEU A 198 -0.66 -9.49 7.36
C LEU A 198 -0.10 -8.11 7.03
N THR A 199 -0.46 -7.59 5.86
CA THR A 199 -0.09 -6.23 5.44
C THR A 199 -1.17 -5.61 4.56
N ASN A 200 -1.09 -4.31 4.29
CA ASN A 200 -1.93 -3.62 3.32
C ASN A 200 -1.10 -3.19 2.11
N HIS A 201 -1.60 -3.47 0.92
CA HIS A 201 -0.93 -3.21 -0.34
C HIS A 201 -1.52 -1.98 -1.07
N ALA A 202 -1.70 -0.87 -0.35
CA ALA A 202 -2.10 0.37 -0.98
C ALA A 202 -0.98 0.93 -1.85
N PHE A 203 -1.33 1.26 -3.09
CA PHE A 203 -0.44 1.91 -4.04
C PHE A 203 -0.64 3.41 -3.94
N PHE A 204 0.37 4.14 -3.48
CA PHE A 204 0.30 5.58 -3.26
C PHE A 204 0.98 6.39 -4.36
N ASN A 205 0.40 7.53 -4.68
CA ASN A 205 1.04 8.64 -5.36
C ASN A 205 0.58 9.95 -4.72
N LEU A 206 1.44 10.62 -3.99
CA LEU A 206 1.07 11.84 -3.24
C LEU A 206 0.79 13.05 -4.14
N ALA A 207 1.25 13.03 -5.40
CA ALA A 207 0.83 14.02 -6.40
C ALA A 207 -0.65 13.86 -6.78
N GLY A 208 -1.22 12.66 -6.55
CA GLY A 208 -2.56 12.24 -6.88
C GLY A 208 -2.57 11.04 -7.82
N GLU A 209 -3.67 10.26 -7.84
CA GLU A 209 -3.79 9.12 -8.74
C GLU A 209 -3.51 9.56 -10.18
N ALA A 210 -2.61 8.82 -10.83
CA ALA A 210 -2.24 9.01 -12.24
C ALA A 210 -1.65 10.40 -12.58
N LYS A 211 -1.01 11.06 -11.63
CA LYS A 211 -0.29 12.34 -11.83
C LYS A 211 1.18 12.15 -12.21
N GLY A 212 1.49 11.06 -12.93
CA GLY A 212 2.83 10.75 -13.40
C GLY A 212 3.62 9.86 -12.43
N SER A 213 4.93 9.86 -12.62
CA SER A 213 5.86 9.00 -11.87
C SER A 213 6.10 9.52 -10.44
N ILE A 214 6.37 8.56 -9.53
CA ILE A 214 6.77 8.85 -8.13
C ILE A 214 8.28 9.18 -8.00
N ASN A 215 9.03 9.24 -9.08
CA ASN A 215 10.48 9.41 -9.02
C ASN A 215 10.93 10.69 -8.33
N ASP A 216 10.14 11.77 -8.41
CA ASP A 216 10.42 13.06 -7.76
C ASP A 216 10.00 13.11 -6.28
N HIS A 217 9.27 12.10 -5.77
CA HIS A 217 8.90 12.05 -4.36
C HIS A 217 10.16 11.86 -3.50
N LEU A 218 10.23 12.60 -2.40
CA LEU A 218 11.26 12.43 -1.39
C LEU A 218 10.84 11.29 -0.47
N LEU A 219 11.70 10.30 -0.30
CA LEU A 219 11.50 9.17 0.61
C LEU A 219 12.60 9.15 1.67
N MET A 220 12.20 8.96 2.92
CA MET A 220 13.05 8.64 4.06
C MET A 220 12.51 7.36 4.71
N ILE A 221 13.39 6.41 5.02
CA ILE A 221 13.06 5.16 5.74
C ILE A 221 13.95 5.07 6.98
N ASN A 222 13.35 4.82 8.13
CA ASN A 222 14.06 4.63 9.39
C ASN A 222 14.57 3.17 9.49
N ALA A 223 15.56 2.85 8.66
CA ALA A 223 16.16 1.53 8.59
C ALA A 223 17.66 1.64 8.25
N SER A 224 18.50 1.02 9.05
CA SER A 224 19.94 0.91 8.81
C SER A 224 20.29 -0.33 7.99
N HIS A 225 19.34 -1.24 7.76
CA HIS A 225 19.55 -2.50 7.06
C HIS A 225 18.36 -2.86 6.17
N PHE A 226 18.61 -3.77 5.23
CA PHE A 226 17.58 -4.40 4.40
C PHE A 226 17.88 -5.89 4.23
N THR A 227 16.94 -6.66 3.71
CA THR A 227 17.14 -8.06 3.37
C THR A 227 17.46 -8.17 1.87
N PRO A 228 18.71 -8.52 1.48
CA PRO A 228 19.05 -8.75 0.09
C PRO A 228 18.32 -9.99 -0.44
N VAL A 229 18.00 -9.97 -1.74
CA VAL A 229 17.19 -11.00 -2.38
C VAL A 229 17.94 -11.69 -3.51
N ASP A 230 17.49 -12.90 -3.90
CA ASP A 230 17.91 -13.61 -5.10
C ASP A 230 17.12 -13.13 -6.35
N GLU A 231 17.29 -13.81 -7.48
CA GLU A 231 16.61 -13.52 -8.75
C GLU A 231 15.09 -13.77 -8.68
N GLY A 232 14.63 -14.61 -7.75
CA GLY A 232 13.22 -14.87 -7.46
C GLY A 232 12.63 -13.89 -6.45
N LEU A 233 13.39 -12.88 -6.02
CA LEU A 233 13.04 -11.92 -4.95
C LEU A 233 12.81 -12.62 -3.59
N ILE A 234 13.51 -13.74 -3.36
CA ILE A 234 13.53 -14.43 -2.07
C ILE A 234 14.72 -13.92 -1.26
N PRO A 235 14.54 -13.56 0.03
CA PRO A 235 15.65 -13.15 0.89
C PRO A 235 16.74 -14.22 0.98
N LEU A 236 18.00 -13.78 0.93
CA LEU A 236 19.17 -14.66 1.05
C LEU A 236 19.43 -15.16 2.48
N GLY A 237 18.60 -14.75 3.46
CA GLY A 237 18.76 -15.11 4.87
C GLY A 237 19.78 -14.22 5.61
N GLU A 238 20.23 -13.17 4.98
CA GLU A 238 21.15 -12.17 5.50
C GLU A 238 20.47 -10.84 5.74
N ILE A 239 21.06 -10.02 6.61
CA ILE A 239 20.67 -8.64 6.87
C ILE A 239 21.87 -7.78 6.48
N GLN A 240 21.70 -6.94 5.44
CA GLN A 240 22.75 -6.12 4.86
C GLN A 240 22.57 -4.65 5.24
N SER A 241 23.69 -3.95 5.53
CA SER A 241 23.69 -2.50 5.76
C SER A 241 23.25 -1.75 4.50
N VAL A 242 22.46 -0.68 4.69
CA VAL A 242 22.11 0.25 3.60
C VAL A 242 23.22 1.26 3.29
N GLU A 243 24.23 1.37 4.16
CA GLU A 243 25.30 2.37 4.04
C GLU A 243 26.05 2.23 2.72
N ASP A 244 26.34 3.36 2.10
CA ASP A 244 27.02 3.46 0.80
C ASP A 244 26.34 2.67 -0.35
N SER A 245 25.02 2.45 -0.24
CA SER A 245 24.23 1.74 -1.25
C SER A 245 23.06 2.59 -1.80
N PRO A 246 22.47 2.20 -2.92
CA PRO A 246 21.22 2.82 -3.41
C PRO A 246 20.05 2.73 -2.42
N PHE A 247 20.12 1.78 -1.48
CA PHE A 247 19.10 1.53 -0.46
C PHE A 247 19.20 2.45 0.76
N ASP A 248 20.20 3.34 0.84
CA ASP A 248 20.31 4.29 1.95
C ASP A 248 19.28 5.43 1.85
N PHE A 249 18.14 5.21 2.50
CA PHE A 249 17.06 6.18 2.68
C PHE A 249 17.02 6.74 4.11
N ARG A 250 18.04 6.57 4.93
CA ARG A 250 18.11 7.15 6.29
C ARG A 250 18.01 8.68 6.28
N ARG A 251 18.39 9.30 5.17
CA ARG A 251 18.14 10.72 4.86
C ARG A 251 17.24 10.82 3.64
N ALA A 252 16.30 11.76 3.66
CA ALA A 252 15.38 11.96 2.56
C ALA A 252 16.12 12.19 1.23
N LYS A 253 15.77 11.40 0.23
CA LYS A 253 16.23 11.54 -1.16
C LYS A 253 15.10 11.26 -2.12
N THR A 254 15.20 11.74 -3.35
CA THR A 254 14.21 11.39 -4.37
C THR A 254 14.27 9.90 -4.69
N ILE A 255 13.10 9.27 -4.87
CA ILE A 255 13.00 7.85 -5.21
C ILE A 255 13.78 7.54 -6.48
N GLY A 256 13.76 8.47 -7.45
CA GLY A 256 14.45 8.29 -8.74
C GLY A 256 15.96 8.45 -8.71
N ARG A 257 16.57 8.96 -7.60
CA ARG A 257 17.97 9.40 -7.55
C ARG A 257 18.97 8.34 -8.00
N ASP A 258 18.83 7.14 -7.48
CA ASP A 258 19.85 6.09 -7.65
C ASP A 258 19.40 5.00 -8.64
N LEU A 259 18.28 5.18 -9.34
CA LEU A 259 17.73 4.16 -10.25
C LEU A 259 18.58 3.94 -11.52
N ASN A 260 19.40 4.92 -11.89
CA ASN A 260 20.37 4.77 -12.95
C ASN A 260 21.47 3.74 -12.61
N GLN A 261 21.64 3.37 -11.34
CA GLN A 261 22.56 2.32 -10.88
C GLN A 261 22.00 0.90 -11.07
N GLN A 262 20.77 0.74 -11.55
CA GLN A 262 20.13 -0.57 -11.74
C GLN A 262 20.96 -1.54 -12.59
N VAL A 263 21.78 -1.04 -13.52
CA VAL A 263 22.66 -1.87 -14.33
C VAL A 263 23.89 -2.37 -13.57
N SER A 264 24.35 -1.63 -12.56
CA SER A 264 25.58 -1.92 -11.80
C SER A 264 25.31 -2.49 -10.40
N ASP A 265 24.15 -2.21 -9.82
CA ASP A 265 23.76 -2.75 -8.53
C ASP A 265 22.86 -3.98 -8.71
N ILE A 266 23.33 -5.12 -8.20
CA ILE A 266 22.65 -6.41 -8.37
C ILE A 266 21.27 -6.45 -7.70
N GLN A 267 21.08 -5.75 -6.59
CA GLN A 267 19.80 -5.75 -5.87
C GLN A 267 18.76 -4.88 -6.59
N LEU A 268 19.13 -3.69 -7.06
CA LEU A 268 18.27 -2.90 -7.94
C LEU A 268 17.94 -3.63 -9.25
N SER A 269 18.91 -4.37 -9.81
CA SER A 269 18.68 -5.19 -11.02
C SER A 269 17.62 -6.26 -10.76
N ARG A 270 17.73 -7.01 -9.68
CA ARG A 270 16.78 -8.07 -9.29
C ARG A 270 15.37 -7.55 -9.06
N GLY A 271 15.24 -6.41 -8.37
CA GLY A 271 13.95 -5.78 -8.13
C GLY A 271 13.35 -5.04 -9.33
N GLY A 272 14.09 -4.88 -10.43
CA GLY A 272 13.71 -3.96 -11.50
C GLY A 272 13.68 -2.50 -11.02
N GLY A 273 14.34 -2.23 -9.90
CA GLY A 273 14.31 -1.05 -9.06
C GLY A 273 14.17 -1.43 -7.59
N TYR A 274 13.44 -0.64 -6.81
CA TYR A 274 13.19 -0.97 -5.40
C TYR A 274 12.00 -1.95 -5.27
N ASP A 275 12.27 -3.14 -4.75
CA ASP A 275 11.28 -4.13 -4.31
C ASP A 275 11.90 -4.98 -3.18
N HIS A 276 12.19 -4.31 -2.05
CA HIS A 276 12.99 -4.89 -0.96
C HIS A 276 12.36 -4.61 0.39
N ASN A 277 12.55 -5.55 1.31
CA ASN A 277 12.18 -5.38 2.70
C ASN A 277 13.30 -4.65 3.47
N PHE A 278 12.94 -3.54 4.11
CA PHE A 278 13.78 -2.78 5.02
C PHE A 278 13.59 -3.27 6.44
N VAL A 279 14.68 -3.47 7.15
CA VAL A 279 14.73 -3.82 8.57
C VAL A 279 14.62 -2.53 9.38
N LEU A 280 13.45 -2.28 9.97
CA LEU A 280 13.17 -1.02 10.65
C LEU A 280 13.96 -0.91 11.95
N ASP A 281 14.57 0.25 12.15
CA ASP A 281 15.25 0.58 13.40
C ASP A 281 14.22 0.86 14.50
N LYS A 282 14.18 0.01 15.53
CA LYS A 282 13.20 0.06 16.62
C LYS A 282 13.90 0.05 17.99
N GLU A 283 13.38 0.82 18.94
CA GLU A 283 13.84 0.79 20.32
C GLU A 283 13.52 -0.54 21.02
N SER A 284 12.36 -1.11 20.71
CA SER A 284 11.96 -2.43 21.17
C SER A 284 11.08 -3.12 20.14
N GLN A 285 11.17 -4.44 20.08
CA GLN A 285 10.37 -5.25 19.17
C GLN A 285 8.87 -5.10 19.47
N GLY A 286 8.04 -4.91 18.43
CA GLY A 286 6.61 -4.69 18.57
C GLY A 286 6.19 -3.29 19.06
N SER A 287 7.14 -2.37 19.33
CA SER A 287 6.77 -1.00 19.67
C SER A 287 6.28 -0.22 18.44
N MET A 288 5.27 0.63 18.63
CA MET A 288 4.85 1.61 17.64
C MET A 288 5.97 2.63 17.45
N SER A 289 6.56 2.69 16.26
CA SER A 289 7.65 3.60 15.94
C SER A 289 7.54 4.16 14.54
N PHE A 290 8.18 5.29 14.29
CA PHE A 290 8.30 5.87 12.97
C PHE A 290 9.07 4.92 12.03
N ALA A 291 8.47 4.67 10.84
CA ALA A 291 9.03 3.79 9.83
C ALA A 291 9.50 4.54 8.58
N ALA A 292 8.67 5.43 8.05
CA ALA A 292 9.00 6.14 6.82
C ALA A 292 8.27 7.49 6.69
N ARG A 293 8.84 8.36 5.85
CA ARG A 293 8.22 9.59 5.38
C ARG A 293 8.32 9.70 3.88
N VAL A 294 7.21 10.01 3.23
CA VAL A 294 7.16 10.35 1.81
C VAL A 294 6.62 11.77 1.65
N VAL A 295 7.24 12.55 0.78
CA VAL A 295 6.78 13.92 0.45
C VAL A 295 6.73 14.05 -1.07
N ASP A 296 5.61 14.56 -1.59
CA ASP A 296 5.57 15.10 -2.94
C ASP A 296 5.90 16.60 -2.90
N PRO A 297 7.05 17.03 -3.45
CA PRO A 297 7.46 18.44 -3.38
C PRO A 297 6.51 19.39 -4.11
N LYS A 298 5.77 18.91 -5.11
CA LYS A 298 4.88 19.73 -5.95
C LYS A 298 3.58 20.08 -5.22
N SER A 299 2.88 19.08 -4.71
CA SER A 299 1.64 19.29 -3.94
C SER A 299 1.88 19.66 -2.49
N GLY A 300 3.08 19.36 -1.96
CA GLY A 300 3.40 19.48 -0.54
C GLY A 300 2.81 18.37 0.32
N ARG A 301 2.05 17.43 -0.24
CA ARG A 301 1.52 16.30 0.56
C ARG A 301 2.65 15.49 1.13
N GLN A 302 2.51 15.17 2.41
CA GLN A 302 3.41 14.35 3.18
C GLN A 302 2.64 13.21 3.83
N MET A 303 3.22 12.02 3.80
CA MET A 303 2.73 10.83 4.49
C MET A 303 3.81 10.29 5.39
N ASP A 304 3.55 10.22 6.70
CA ASP A 304 4.39 9.56 7.70
C ASP A 304 3.77 8.22 8.06
N ILE A 305 4.59 7.19 8.15
CA ILE A 305 4.18 5.83 8.54
C ILE A 305 4.78 5.49 9.88
N PHE A 306 3.93 5.02 10.78
CA PHE A 306 4.31 4.43 12.07
C PHE A 306 3.78 3.00 12.11
N THR A 307 4.55 2.07 12.70
CA THR A 307 4.16 0.66 12.73
C THR A 307 4.74 -0.08 13.94
N GLU A 308 4.05 -1.14 14.34
CA GLU A 308 4.53 -2.16 15.28
C GLU A 308 5.36 -3.25 14.58
N GLU A 309 5.27 -3.34 13.24
CA GLU A 309 5.97 -4.35 12.44
C GLU A 309 7.50 -4.16 12.43
N PRO A 310 8.29 -5.26 12.36
CA PRO A 310 9.75 -5.21 12.37
C PRO A 310 10.36 -4.77 11.03
N GLY A 311 9.59 -4.83 9.95
CA GLY A 311 10.03 -4.53 8.60
C GLY A 311 9.00 -3.80 7.77
N MET A 312 9.45 -3.35 6.60
CA MET A 312 8.62 -2.68 5.63
C MET A 312 9.15 -2.96 4.22
N GLN A 313 8.32 -3.56 3.37
CA GLN A 313 8.61 -3.66 1.94
C GLN A 313 8.42 -2.29 1.30
N PHE A 314 9.42 -1.85 0.54
CA PHE A 314 9.29 -0.71 -0.37
C PHE A 314 9.29 -1.23 -1.81
N TYR A 315 8.15 -1.09 -2.47
CA TYR A 315 7.95 -1.38 -3.89
C TYR A 315 7.75 -0.09 -4.67
N GLY A 316 8.58 0.13 -5.69
CA GLY A 316 8.64 1.38 -6.45
C GLY A 316 7.80 1.40 -7.74
N GLY A 317 6.80 0.54 -7.90
CA GLY A 317 5.94 0.50 -9.10
C GLY A 317 6.65 -0.06 -10.34
N ASN A 318 7.67 -0.92 -10.14
CA ASN A 318 8.58 -1.40 -11.19
C ASN A 318 7.92 -2.28 -12.24
N PHE A 319 6.82 -2.97 -11.91
CA PHE A 319 6.12 -3.92 -12.78
C PHE A 319 4.80 -3.37 -13.35
N MET A 320 4.52 -2.09 -13.14
CA MET A 320 3.40 -1.40 -13.80
C MET A 320 3.75 -1.15 -15.25
N ASP A 321 2.83 -1.46 -16.18
CA ASP A 321 3.08 -1.42 -17.63
C ASP A 321 1.99 -0.70 -18.43
N GLY A 322 1.08 0.01 -17.75
CA GLY A 322 -0.01 0.75 -18.39
C GLY A 322 -1.19 -0.12 -18.83
N SER A 323 -1.21 -1.43 -18.51
CA SER A 323 -2.33 -2.32 -18.85
C SER A 323 -3.56 -2.07 -17.96
N ASP A 324 -3.34 -1.73 -16.69
CA ASP A 324 -4.41 -1.39 -15.76
C ASP A 324 -4.80 0.08 -15.90
N VAL A 325 -6.13 0.36 -15.91
CA VAL A 325 -6.71 1.71 -16.02
C VAL A 325 -7.45 2.04 -14.75
N GLY A 326 -7.00 3.06 -14.05
CA GLY A 326 -7.54 3.49 -12.77
C GLY A 326 -8.92 4.17 -12.84
N LYS A 327 -9.43 4.52 -11.67
CA LYS A 327 -10.77 5.09 -11.50
C LYS A 327 -10.99 6.45 -12.19
N TYR A 328 -9.91 7.17 -12.49
CA TYR A 328 -9.97 8.43 -13.26
C TYR A 328 -9.70 8.24 -14.77
N GLY A 329 -9.67 6.99 -15.25
CA GLY A 329 -9.45 6.69 -16.66
C GLY A 329 -8.00 6.82 -17.12
N THR A 330 -7.05 6.89 -16.19
CA THR A 330 -5.62 7.00 -16.48
C THR A 330 -4.94 5.66 -16.29
N LYS A 331 -4.03 5.31 -17.19
CA LYS A 331 -3.24 4.09 -17.12
C LYS A 331 -2.24 4.15 -15.97
N PHE A 332 -2.01 3.01 -15.33
CA PHE A 332 -0.97 2.85 -14.32
C PHE A 332 0.35 2.51 -15.00
N GLU A 333 1.03 3.55 -15.44
CA GLU A 333 2.31 3.45 -16.14
C GLU A 333 3.45 3.08 -15.18
N TYR A 334 4.59 2.69 -15.72
CA TYR A 334 5.81 2.40 -14.98
C TYR A 334 6.11 3.47 -13.93
N ARG A 335 6.24 3.07 -12.67
CA ARG A 335 6.45 3.96 -11.52
C ARG A 335 5.36 4.99 -11.27
N ALA A 336 4.12 4.68 -11.62
CA ALA A 336 2.98 5.55 -11.32
C ALA A 336 2.65 5.59 -9.83
N SER A 337 3.18 4.67 -9.03
CA SER A 337 2.94 4.59 -7.58
C SER A 337 4.05 3.87 -6.84
N PHE A 338 3.99 3.95 -5.51
CA PHE A 338 4.78 3.14 -4.59
C PHE A 338 3.87 2.40 -3.60
N ALA A 339 4.33 1.27 -3.08
CA ALA A 339 3.76 0.63 -1.91
C ALA A 339 4.79 0.58 -0.76
N LEU A 340 4.32 0.81 0.47
CA LEU A 340 5.09 0.69 1.71
C LEU A 340 4.32 -0.26 2.63
N GLU A 341 4.67 -1.54 2.53
CA GLU A 341 3.96 -2.64 3.19
C GLU A 341 4.65 -2.96 4.51
N THR A 342 4.08 -2.49 5.61
CA THR A 342 4.58 -2.82 6.96
C THR A 342 4.26 -4.28 7.27
N GLN A 343 5.29 -5.08 7.57
CA GLN A 343 5.18 -6.54 7.63
C GLN A 343 6.36 -7.18 8.39
N HIS A 344 6.23 -8.47 8.70
CA HIS A 344 7.38 -9.32 8.98
C HIS A 344 8.17 -9.59 7.69
N TYR A 345 9.42 -10.06 7.83
CA TYR A 345 10.29 -10.24 6.67
C TYR A 345 9.75 -11.36 5.75
N PRO A 346 9.92 -11.21 4.41
CA PRO A 346 9.55 -12.26 3.48
C PRO A 346 10.28 -13.57 3.78
N ASP A 347 9.63 -14.70 3.47
CA ASP A 347 10.16 -16.06 3.64
C ASP A 347 10.57 -16.44 5.08
N SER A 348 10.12 -15.70 6.12
CA SER A 348 10.48 -15.97 7.52
C SER A 348 10.26 -17.43 7.95
N PRO A 349 9.24 -18.18 7.50
CA PRO A 349 9.10 -19.60 7.85
C PRO A 349 10.29 -20.47 7.45
N ASN A 350 11.08 -20.07 6.45
CA ASN A 350 12.28 -20.75 5.97
C ASN A 350 13.59 -20.10 6.43
N GLN A 351 13.52 -18.94 7.12
CA GLN A 351 14.67 -18.14 7.51
C GLN A 351 14.81 -18.10 9.05
N PRO A 352 15.54 -19.03 9.68
CA PRO A 352 15.56 -19.19 11.14
C PRO A 352 16.16 -17.98 11.90
N LYS A 353 16.86 -17.10 11.19
CA LYS A 353 17.41 -15.85 11.78
C LYS A 353 16.43 -14.68 11.74
N PHE A 354 15.31 -14.81 11.00
CA PHE A 354 14.32 -13.76 10.89
C PHE A 354 13.30 -13.85 12.04
N PRO A 355 12.60 -12.75 12.36
CA PRO A 355 11.51 -12.79 13.33
C PRO A 355 10.48 -13.86 12.96
N SER A 356 10.05 -14.66 13.94
CA SER A 356 9.08 -15.71 13.71
C SER A 356 7.73 -15.15 13.31
N THR A 357 7.11 -15.78 12.32
CA THR A 357 5.74 -15.49 11.87
C THR A 357 4.75 -16.59 12.26
N ILE A 358 5.19 -17.57 13.07
CA ILE A 358 4.33 -18.68 13.48
C ILE A 358 3.40 -18.24 14.60
N LEU A 359 2.11 -18.37 14.36
CA LEU A 359 1.06 -18.18 15.36
C LEU A 359 0.63 -19.56 15.86
N ASN A 360 0.66 -19.78 17.18
CA ASN A 360 0.23 -21.01 17.81
C ASN A 360 -1.19 -20.89 18.37
N PRO A 361 -1.92 -22.05 18.54
CA PRO A 361 -3.18 -22.06 19.26
C PRO A 361 -3.04 -21.44 20.66
N GLY A 362 -4.01 -20.58 21.02
CA GLY A 362 -3.99 -19.85 22.30
C GLY A 362 -3.28 -18.51 22.27
N GLU A 363 -2.43 -18.27 21.27
CA GLU A 363 -1.81 -16.95 21.03
C GLU A 363 -2.74 -16.04 20.24
N THR A 364 -2.44 -14.76 20.27
CA THR A 364 -3.10 -13.75 19.44
C THR A 364 -2.05 -13.00 18.63
N TYR A 365 -2.15 -13.09 17.30
CA TYR A 365 -1.45 -12.15 16.42
C TYR A 365 -2.14 -10.80 16.52
N GLN A 366 -1.35 -9.75 16.75
CA GLN A 366 -1.86 -8.39 16.82
C GLN A 366 -0.77 -7.43 16.36
N THR A 367 -1.11 -6.52 15.44
CA THR A 367 -0.22 -5.48 14.95
C THR A 367 -1.02 -4.31 14.41
N LYS A 368 -0.39 -3.12 14.37
CA LYS A 368 -1.00 -1.89 13.92
C LYS A 368 -0.04 -1.03 13.14
N SER A 369 -0.55 -0.37 12.10
CA SER A 369 0.16 0.67 11.36
C SER A 369 -0.70 1.93 11.26
N ILE A 370 -0.04 3.10 11.21
CA ILE A 370 -0.68 4.40 11.11
C ILE A 370 -0.06 5.16 9.94
N TYR A 371 -0.90 5.63 9.04
CA TYR A 371 -0.56 6.51 7.93
C TYR A 371 -1.05 7.91 8.27
N LYS A 372 -0.13 8.83 8.51
CA LYS A 372 -0.42 10.21 8.92
C LYS A 372 -0.15 11.17 7.78
N PHE A 373 -1.18 11.88 7.36
CA PHE A 373 -1.13 12.82 6.26
C PHE A 373 -0.96 14.24 6.76
N SER A 374 -0.07 15.01 6.12
CA SER A 374 0.18 16.41 6.44
C SER A 374 0.72 17.13 5.20
N ASN A 375 1.04 18.41 5.36
CA ASN A 375 1.70 19.19 4.31
C ASN A 375 3.10 19.58 4.76
N SER A 376 4.09 19.35 3.91
CA SER A 376 5.44 19.88 4.10
C SER A 376 5.41 21.41 3.99
N LYS A 377 6.16 22.07 4.86
CA LYS A 377 6.33 23.53 4.85
C LYS A 377 7.12 23.99 3.63
#